data_0062e6b1f3a768b3181af7353dec8c16
#
_entry.id   0062e6b1f3a768b3181af7353dec8c16
#
_cell.length_a   1.000
_cell.length_b   1.000
_cell.length_c   1.000
_cell.angle_alpha   90.00
_cell.angle_beta   90.00
_cell.angle_gamma   90.00
#
_symmetry.space_group_name_H-M   'P 1'
#
loop_
_entity.id
_entity.type
_entity.pdbx_description
1 polymer ?
#
loop_
_entity_poly.entity_id
_entity_poly.type
_entity_poly.pdbx_seq_one_letter_code
_entity_poly.pdbx_strand_id
1 'polypeptide(L)'
;DELGVPFERVLVTASDTARVPNASATAASSGTDLNGRAAQFAARNVRDNLAAFAAGLDGCGAGAIRFAGGQVISPKASRPFAEVVQAAYANRIQLWSDGFYRTPKIHYDKTTLTGRPFYYFAYGAACTEVVIDTLTGESRVLAADILHDVGTSLNPALDIGQIEGAFIQGMGWLTTEELVWDKKGRLATHAPSTYKIPTAGDVPPRFTVDLWPEPNREDNVFGSKAVGEPPFMLAISVWEAIRDAVAAARGDGTARMDAPATAERVLGALKVR
;
A
#
# COMPACT_ATOMS: atom_id res chain seq x y z
N ASP A 1 9.15 13.11 -13.36
CA ASP A 1 8.16 13.83 -14.19
C ASP A 1 8.20 15.33 -13.97
N GLU A 2 8.12 15.84 -12.72
CA GLU A 2 8.00 17.27 -12.43
C GLU A 2 9.11 18.14 -13.06
N LEU A 3 10.31 17.61 -13.14
CA LEU A 3 11.46 18.30 -13.72
C LEU A 3 11.76 17.87 -15.18
N GLY A 4 10.99 16.95 -15.73
CA GLY A 4 11.17 16.45 -17.11
C GLY A 4 12.52 15.81 -17.40
N VAL A 5 13.23 15.31 -16.37
CA VAL A 5 14.53 14.65 -16.50
C VAL A 5 14.39 13.13 -16.56
N PRO A 6 15.28 12.39 -17.22
CA PRO A 6 15.29 10.94 -17.21
C PRO A 6 15.48 10.39 -15.79
N PHE A 7 14.86 9.24 -15.50
CA PHE A 7 14.90 8.60 -14.18
C PHE A 7 16.34 8.32 -13.72
N GLU A 8 17.23 7.96 -14.62
CA GLU A 8 18.64 7.67 -14.36
C GLU A 8 19.44 8.88 -13.86
N ARG A 9 18.88 10.08 -14.02
CA ARG A 9 19.45 11.33 -13.49
C ARG A 9 18.95 11.67 -12.08
N VAL A 10 18.05 10.88 -11.54
CA VAL A 10 17.49 11.07 -10.19
C VAL A 10 18.23 10.19 -9.21
N LEU A 11 18.92 10.80 -8.26
CA LEU A 11 19.57 10.07 -7.17
C LEU A 11 18.69 10.10 -5.93
N VAL A 12 18.28 8.93 -5.47
CA VAL A 12 17.59 8.77 -4.20
C VAL A 12 18.61 8.40 -3.12
N THR A 13 18.73 9.24 -2.10
CA THR A 13 19.64 8.97 -0.97
C THR A 13 18.96 8.01 0.02
N ALA A 14 19.76 7.23 0.73
CA ALA A 14 19.25 6.40 1.82
C ALA A 14 18.59 7.25 2.92
N SER A 15 17.59 6.69 3.57
CA SER A 15 16.99 7.28 4.77
C SER A 15 18.02 7.32 5.89
N ASP A 16 18.25 8.52 6.43
CA ASP A 16 19.27 8.79 7.43
C ASP A 16 18.73 9.87 8.38
N THR A 17 18.79 9.61 9.68
CA THR A 17 18.29 10.53 10.71
C THR A 17 19.03 11.87 10.73
N ALA A 18 20.21 11.96 10.13
CA ALA A 18 20.95 13.21 9.96
C ALA A 18 20.46 14.05 8.75
N ARG A 19 19.62 13.50 7.90
CA ARG A 19 19.21 14.13 6.62
C ARG A 19 17.74 14.47 6.55
N VAL A 20 16.91 13.87 7.39
CA VAL A 20 15.46 14.09 7.36
C VAL A 20 15.01 14.82 8.63
N PRO A 21 14.05 15.75 8.53
CA PRO A 21 13.44 16.33 9.70
C PRO A 21 12.68 15.27 10.51
N ASN A 22 12.31 15.63 11.73
CA ASN A 22 11.53 14.77 12.60
C ASN A 22 10.22 14.35 11.94
N ALA A 23 10.17 13.11 11.45
CA ALA A 23 9.02 12.51 10.83
C ALA A 23 8.62 11.26 11.61
N SER A 24 7.32 10.95 11.67
CA SER A 24 6.81 9.71 12.25
C SER A 24 7.15 8.52 11.37
N ALA A 25 7.11 7.32 11.95
CA ALA A 25 7.21 6.09 11.20
C ALA A 25 6.09 5.99 10.15
N THR A 26 6.38 5.39 8.99
CA THR A 26 5.36 5.09 7.99
C THR A 26 4.40 4.02 8.54
N ALA A 27 3.12 4.33 8.53
CA ALA A 27 2.03 3.43 8.93
C ALA A 27 0.84 3.63 8.00
N ALA A 28 -0.12 2.69 8.01
CA ALA A 28 -1.32 2.69 7.17
C ALA A 28 -1.02 2.78 5.66
N SER A 29 0.11 2.25 5.22
CA SER A 29 0.58 2.24 3.81
C SER A 29 0.57 3.62 3.14
N SER A 30 0.76 4.69 3.93
CA SER A 30 0.61 6.08 3.50
C SER A 30 1.90 6.70 2.92
N GLY A 31 2.98 5.92 2.76
CA GLY A 31 4.28 6.45 2.32
C GLY A 31 4.21 7.16 0.96
N THR A 32 3.60 6.55 -0.03
CA THR A 32 3.41 7.16 -1.36
C THR A 32 2.51 8.40 -1.27
N ASP A 33 1.43 8.33 -0.52
CA ASP A 33 0.46 9.44 -0.39
C ASP A 33 1.11 10.67 0.25
N LEU A 34 1.73 10.51 1.40
CA LEU A 34 2.26 11.63 2.17
C LEU A 34 3.64 12.06 1.68
N ASN A 35 4.58 11.11 1.65
CA ASN A 35 5.97 11.42 1.30
C ASN A 35 6.12 11.66 -0.22
N GLY A 36 5.37 10.92 -1.05
CA GLY A 36 5.34 11.14 -2.49
C GLY A 36 4.81 12.52 -2.86
N ARG A 37 3.71 12.96 -2.25
CA ARG A 37 3.19 14.32 -2.45
C ARG A 37 4.13 15.39 -1.91
N ALA A 38 4.74 15.17 -0.74
CA ALA A 38 5.72 16.12 -0.21
C ALA A 38 6.91 16.27 -1.14
N ALA A 39 7.47 15.17 -1.65
CA ALA A 39 8.54 15.19 -2.64
C ALA A 39 8.12 15.88 -3.96
N GLN A 40 6.89 15.64 -4.42
CA GLN A 40 6.33 16.31 -5.60
C GLN A 40 6.25 17.83 -5.38
N PHE A 41 5.81 18.29 -4.22
CA PHE A 41 5.75 19.73 -3.90
C PHE A 41 7.14 20.35 -3.85
N ALA A 42 8.12 19.67 -3.23
CA ALA A 42 9.51 20.13 -3.26
C ALA A 42 10.04 20.27 -4.69
N ALA A 43 9.81 19.26 -5.53
CA ALA A 43 10.21 19.30 -6.95
C ALA A 43 9.52 20.42 -7.73
N ARG A 44 8.22 20.66 -7.46
CA ARG A 44 7.46 21.78 -8.07
C ARG A 44 8.01 23.14 -7.69
N ASN A 45 8.36 23.35 -6.44
CA ASN A 45 8.96 24.60 -5.99
C ASN A 45 10.27 24.89 -6.74
N VAL A 46 11.15 23.89 -6.90
CA VAL A 46 12.39 24.03 -7.66
C VAL A 46 12.09 24.27 -9.15
N ARG A 47 11.14 23.51 -9.72
CA ARG A 47 10.69 23.70 -11.11
C ARG A 47 10.17 25.10 -11.35
N ASP A 48 9.37 25.64 -10.47
CA ASP A 48 8.75 26.96 -10.63
C ASP A 48 9.81 28.07 -10.54
N ASN A 49 10.82 27.93 -9.69
CA ASN A 49 11.98 28.82 -9.65
C ASN A 49 12.75 28.80 -10.98
N LEU A 50 13.00 27.60 -11.51
CA LEU A 50 13.67 27.44 -12.82
C LEU A 50 12.81 27.97 -13.96
N ALA A 51 11.49 27.78 -13.91
CA ALA A 51 10.58 28.31 -14.92
C ALA A 51 10.55 29.83 -14.93
N ALA A 52 10.50 30.45 -13.76
CA ALA A 52 10.56 31.91 -13.64
C ALA A 52 11.88 32.47 -14.19
N PHE A 53 12.99 31.82 -13.87
CA PHE A 53 14.30 32.21 -14.39
C PHE A 53 14.39 32.08 -15.91
N ALA A 54 14.01 30.93 -16.48
CA ALA A 54 14.02 30.68 -17.91
C ALA A 54 13.10 31.65 -18.69
N ALA A 55 11.92 31.94 -18.09
CA ALA A 55 10.98 32.90 -18.65
C ALA A 55 11.58 34.32 -18.74
N GLY A 56 12.33 34.73 -17.71
CA GLY A 56 13.07 35.99 -17.70
C GLY A 56 14.12 36.09 -18.81
N LEU A 57 14.84 34.99 -19.06
CA LEU A 57 15.82 34.91 -20.16
C LEU A 57 15.16 35.10 -21.53
N ASP A 58 13.98 34.60 -21.74
CA ASP A 58 13.29 34.57 -23.02
C ASP A 58 12.21 35.66 -23.15
N GLY A 59 11.98 36.45 -22.11
CA GLY A 59 10.95 37.50 -22.11
C GLY A 59 9.55 36.92 -22.38
N CYS A 60 9.19 35.84 -21.68
CA CYS A 60 7.86 35.20 -21.74
C CYS A 60 7.29 34.97 -20.33
N GLY A 61 6.07 34.49 -20.23
CA GLY A 61 5.48 34.09 -18.93
C GLY A 61 6.02 32.76 -18.42
N ALA A 62 6.19 32.58 -17.11
CA ALA A 62 6.65 31.33 -16.50
C ALA A 62 5.76 30.13 -16.87
N GLY A 63 4.46 30.34 -17.01
CA GLY A 63 3.50 29.30 -17.41
C GLY A 63 3.69 28.79 -18.86
N ALA A 64 4.50 29.46 -19.68
CA ALA A 64 4.84 29.03 -21.03
C ALA A 64 6.08 28.10 -21.04
N ILE A 65 6.77 27.95 -19.91
CA ILE A 65 7.94 27.08 -19.79
C ILE A 65 7.48 25.65 -19.53
N ARG A 66 8.02 24.70 -20.29
CA ARG A 66 7.80 23.25 -20.13
C ARG A 66 9.11 22.53 -19.88
N PHE A 67 9.05 21.48 -19.09
CA PHE A 67 10.15 20.59 -18.77
C PHE A 67 9.84 19.21 -19.36
N ALA A 68 10.64 18.77 -20.33
CA ALA A 68 10.42 17.47 -20.98
C ALA A 68 11.71 16.96 -21.64
N GLY A 69 11.96 15.65 -21.54
CA GLY A 69 13.09 15.00 -22.23
C GLY A 69 14.46 15.58 -21.88
N GLY A 70 14.64 16.05 -20.64
CA GLY A 70 15.89 16.68 -20.20
C GLY A 70 16.09 18.10 -20.73
N GLN A 71 15.03 18.74 -21.25
CA GLN A 71 15.03 20.08 -21.79
C GLN A 71 14.13 21.02 -21.02
N VAL A 72 14.50 22.28 -20.95
CA VAL A 72 13.67 23.41 -20.56
C VAL A 72 13.27 24.14 -21.84
N ILE A 73 11.97 24.15 -22.11
CA ILE A 73 11.40 24.56 -23.39
C ILE A 73 10.55 25.82 -23.18
N SER A 74 10.88 26.87 -23.88
CA SER A 74 10.09 28.08 -23.99
C SER A 74 9.52 28.24 -25.40
N PRO A 75 8.60 29.19 -25.67
CA PRO A 75 8.18 29.51 -27.04
C PRO A 75 9.30 29.97 -27.96
N LYS A 76 10.44 30.42 -27.44
CA LYS A 76 11.53 30.97 -28.19
C LYS A 76 12.77 30.06 -28.28
N ALA A 77 12.94 29.15 -27.31
CA ALA A 77 14.16 28.34 -27.24
C ALA A 77 13.91 27.02 -26.50
N SER A 78 14.75 26.03 -26.82
CA SER A 78 14.89 24.80 -26.03
C SER A 78 16.34 24.70 -25.57
N ARG A 79 16.54 24.49 -24.25
CA ARG A 79 17.87 24.39 -23.63
C ARG A 79 18.00 23.12 -22.83
N PRO A 80 19.16 22.47 -22.81
CA PRO A 80 19.43 21.37 -21.90
C PRO A 80 19.14 21.78 -20.45
N PHE A 81 18.48 20.90 -19.70
CA PHE A 81 18.12 21.14 -18.27
C PHE A 81 19.37 21.54 -17.45
N ALA A 82 20.51 20.85 -17.67
CA ALA A 82 21.74 21.11 -16.94
C ALA A 82 22.28 22.53 -17.17
N GLU A 83 22.17 23.05 -18.41
CA GLU A 83 22.61 24.40 -18.74
C GLU A 83 21.77 25.46 -18.03
N VAL A 84 20.44 25.26 -18.00
CA VAL A 84 19.55 26.17 -17.31
C VAL A 84 19.81 26.13 -15.77
N VAL A 85 20.08 24.96 -15.21
CA VAL A 85 20.45 24.82 -13.81
C VAL A 85 21.76 25.56 -13.49
N GLN A 86 22.79 25.40 -14.31
CA GLN A 86 24.06 26.13 -14.13
C GLN A 86 23.89 27.65 -14.24
N ALA A 87 23.12 28.10 -15.22
CA ALA A 87 22.82 29.52 -15.37
C ALA A 87 22.01 30.05 -14.17
N ALA A 88 21.02 29.32 -13.72
CA ALA A 88 20.23 29.67 -12.55
C ALA A 88 21.08 29.75 -11.27
N TYR A 89 22.00 28.77 -11.07
CA TYR A 89 22.94 28.79 -9.95
C TYR A 89 23.84 30.04 -9.99
N ALA A 90 24.42 30.36 -11.14
CA ALA A 90 25.24 31.55 -11.32
C ALA A 90 24.46 32.86 -11.08
N ASN A 91 23.16 32.85 -11.28
CA ASN A 91 22.24 33.98 -11.01
C ASN A 91 21.60 33.93 -9.63
N ARG A 92 22.09 33.07 -8.70
CA ARG A 92 21.65 32.95 -7.31
C ARG A 92 20.17 32.58 -7.17
N ILE A 93 19.66 31.76 -8.09
CA ILE A 93 18.31 31.20 -8.00
C ILE A 93 18.35 30.00 -7.05
N GLN A 94 17.36 29.90 -6.16
CA GLN A 94 17.25 28.79 -5.24
C GLN A 94 16.91 27.48 -5.97
N LEU A 95 17.77 26.48 -5.80
CA LEU A 95 17.65 25.16 -6.44
C LEU A 95 17.42 24.04 -5.43
N TRP A 96 16.98 24.38 -4.22
CA TRP A 96 16.64 23.48 -3.14
C TRP A 96 15.27 23.84 -2.56
N SER A 97 14.51 22.83 -2.16
CA SER A 97 13.24 23.04 -1.44
C SER A 97 12.92 21.83 -0.59
N ASP A 98 12.31 22.08 0.55
CA ASP A 98 11.48 21.09 1.24
C ASP A 98 10.09 21.02 0.59
N GLY A 99 9.31 20.02 0.99
CA GLY A 99 7.91 19.90 0.64
C GLY A 99 7.10 19.39 1.82
N PHE A 100 5.91 19.94 1.98
CA PHE A 100 4.97 19.54 3.00
C PHE A 100 3.61 19.25 2.38
N TYR A 101 3.04 18.08 2.69
CA TYR A 101 1.71 17.71 2.26
C TYR A 101 0.78 17.52 3.44
N ARG A 102 -0.36 18.18 3.38
CA ARG A 102 -1.48 17.98 4.30
C ARG A 102 -2.62 17.34 3.51
N THR A 103 -3.01 16.12 3.89
CA THR A 103 -4.12 15.42 3.24
C THR A 103 -5.38 16.29 3.28
N PRO A 104 -5.99 16.60 2.12
CA PRO A 104 -7.16 17.47 2.08
C PRO A 104 -8.43 16.75 2.52
N LYS A 105 -9.49 17.53 2.79
CA LYS A 105 -10.84 17.04 3.08
C LYS A 105 -10.99 16.17 4.33
N ILE A 106 -9.92 15.92 5.09
CA ILE A 106 -9.98 15.13 6.32
C ILE A 106 -10.39 16.03 7.48
N HIS A 107 -11.40 15.60 8.20
CA HIS A 107 -11.82 16.16 9.48
C HIS A 107 -12.46 15.07 10.33
N TYR A 108 -12.12 15.02 11.59
CA TYR A 108 -12.64 13.98 12.47
C TYR A 108 -12.62 14.45 13.92
N ASP A 109 -13.80 14.41 14.55
CA ASP A 109 -13.95 14.69 15.98
C ASP A 109 -13.86 13.37 16.74
N LYS A 110 -12.80 13.23 17.55
CA LYS A 110 -12.56 12.03 18.36
C LYS A 110 -13.53 11.88 19.54
N THR A 111 -14.18 12.96 19.96
CA THR A 111 -15.12 12.94 21.07
C THR A 111 -16.48 12.40 20.63
N THR A 112 -16.96 12.86 19.49
CA THR A 112 -18.26 12.46 18.93
C THR A 112 -18.12 11.29 17.94
N LEU A 113 -16.90 10.90 17.58
CA LEU A 113 -16.58 9.87 16.59
C LEU A 113 -17.22 10.15 15.22
N THR A 114 -17.31 11.43 14.85
CA THR A 114 -17.95 11.88 13.61
C THR A 114 -16.99 12.64 12.72
N GLY A 115 -17.25 12.61 11.41
CA GLY A 115 -16.48 13.34 10.42
C GLY A 115 -16.04 12.48 9.22
N ARG A 116 -15.00 12.94 8.53
CA ARG A 116 -14.38 12.24 7.40
C ARG A 116 -12.92 11.90 7.79
N PRO A 117 -12.67 10.74 8.40
CA PRO A 117 -11.32 10.35 8.85
C PRO A 117 -10.41 9.90 7.71
N PHE A 118 -10.97 9.48 6.55
CA PHE A 118 -10.24 8.91 5.43
C PHE A 118 -10.40 9.74 4.16
N TYR A 119 -9.33 9.87 3.40
CA TYR A 119 -9.32 10.61 2.15
C TYR A 119 -9.99 9.83 1.02
N TYR A 120 -9.71 8.53 0.95
CA TYR A 120 -10.29 7.57 0.03
C TYR A 120 -10.36 6.19 0.67
N PHE A 121 -10.94 5.23 -0.03
CA PHE A 121 -10.99 3.82 0.35
C PHE A 121 -10.35 2.98 -0.75
N ALA A 122 -9.57 1.96 -0.34
CA ALA A 122 -9.08 0.90 -1.22
C ALA A 122 -10.04 -0.29 -1.11
N TYR A 123 -10.79 -0.54 -2.18
CA TYR A 123 -11.78 -1.62 -2.21
C TYR A 123 -11.14 -2.91 -2.73
N GLY A 124 -11.70 -4.04 -2.33
CA GLY A 124 -11.29 -5.33 -2.84
C GLY A 124 -12.35 -6.37 -2.61
N ALA A 125 -12.29 -7.44 -3.39
CA ALA A 125 -13.08 -8.63 -3.24
C ALA A 125 -12.18 -9.86 -3.34
N ALA A 126 -12.46 -10.90 -2.54
CA ALA A 126 -11.77 -12.17 -2.62
C ALA A 126 -12.77 -13.32 -2.58
N CYS A 127 -12.48 -14.36 -3.36
CA CYS A 127 -13.18 -15.63 -3.35
C CYS A 127 -12.18 -16.74 -3.04
N THR A 128 -12.46 -17.55 -2.03
CA THR A 128 -11.53 -18.57 -1.56
C THR A 128 -12.20 -19.95 -1.56
N GLU A 129 -11.46 -20.95 -2.02
CA GLU A 129 -11.85 -22.36 -1.96
C GLU A 129 -10.93 -23.10 -1.00
N VAL A 130 -11.51 -23.88 -0.10
CA VAL A 130 -10.79 -24.66 0.92
C VAL A 130 -11.23 -26.12 0.94
N VAL A 131 -10.38 -26.94 1.49
CA VAL A 131 -10.73 -28.31 1.93
C VAL A 131 -10.41 -28.44 3.41
N ILE A 132 -11.28 -29.17 4.15
CA ILE A 132 -11.02 -29.57 5.54
C ILE A 132 -10.98 -31.09 5.65
N ASP A 133 -10.10 -31.59 6.50
CA ASP A 133 -10.13 -33.00 6.92
C ASP A 133 -11.01 -33.11 8.18
N THR A 134 -12.13 -33.82 8.05
CA THR A 134 -13.10 -33.97 9.17
C THR A 134 -12.62 -34.88 10.28
N LEU A 135 -11.53 -35.63 10.09
CA LEU A 135 -10.93 -36.50 11.10
C LEU A 135 -9.84 -35.77 11.89
N THR A 136 -9.05 -34.93 11.24
CA THR A 136 -7.90 -34.23 11.86
C THR A 136 -8.18 -32.76 12.15
N GLY A 137 -9.15 -32.14 11.46
CA GLY A 137 -9.43 -30.71 11.50
C GLY A 137 -8.45 -29.86 10.67
N GLU A 138 -7.49 -30.49 9.99
CA GLU A 138 -6.59 -29.79 9.11
C GLU A 138 -7.37 -29.13 7.96
N SER A 139 -6.95 -27.93 7.59
CA SER A 139 -7.52 -27.20 6.46
C SER A 139 -6.42 -26.82 5.47
N ARG A 140 -6.79 -26.73 4.21
CA ARG A 140 -5.92 -26.24 3.15
C ARG A 140 -6.68 -25.33 2.20
N VAL A 141 -6.08 -24.19 1.88
CA VAL A 141 -6.59 -23.29 0.83
C VAL A 141 -6.18 -23.87 -0.54
N LEU A 142 -7.17 -24.15 -1.38
CA LEU A 142 -6.98 -24.71 -2.72
C LEU A 142 -6.87 -23.61 -3.76
N ALA A 143 -7.66 -22.54 -3.57
CA ALA A 143 -7.68 -21.42 -4.49
C ALA A 143 -8.01 -20.12 -3.76
N ALA A 144 -7.45 -19.02 -4.27
CA ALA A 144 -7.88 -17.66 -3.92
C ALA A 144 -7.83 -16.79 -5.18
N ASP A 145 -8.95 -16.14 -5.47
CA ASP A 145 -9.10 -15.19 -6.58
C ASP A 145 -9.39 -13.82 -5.98
N ILE A 146 -8.57 -12.82 -6.30
CA ILE A 146 -8.60 -11.48 -5.69
C ILE A 146 -8.71 -10.43 -6.78
N LEU A 147 -9.62 -9.47 -6.61
CA LEU A 147 -9.68 -8.22 -7.35
C LEU A 147 -9.50 -7.07 -6.38
N HIS A 148 -8.48 -6.23 -6.59
CA HIS A 148 -8.15 -5.15 -5.65
C HIS A 148 -7.96 -3.80 -6.34
N ASP A 149 -8.46 -2.74 -5.72
CA ASP A 149 -8.39 -1.36 -6.21
C ASP A 149 -7.18 -0.65 -5.61
N VAL A 150 -6.13 -0.54 -6.41
CA VAL A 150 -4.91 0.23 -6.12
C VAL A 150 -4.92 1.62 -6.76
N GLY A 151 -6.06 2.02 -7.36
CA GLY A 151 -6.09 3.17 -8.27
C GLY A 151 -5.23 2.90 -9.51
N THR A 152 -4.58 3.94 -10.02
CA THR A 152 -3.56 3.74 -11.05
C THR A 152 -2.33 3.11 -10.41
N SER A 153 -1.99 1.89 -10.81
CA SER A 153 -0.79 1.22 -10.31
C SER A 153 0.47 1.97 -10.71
N LEU A 154 1.32 2.28 -9.75
CA LEU A 154 2.63 2.89 -9.99
C LEU A 154 3.68 1.85 -10.42
N ASN A 155 3.53 0.62 -9.95
CA ASN A 155 4.37 -0.52 -10.31
C ASN A 155 3.57 -1.80 -10.15
N PRO A 156 2.96 -2.35 -11.22
CA PRO A 156 2.08 -3.51 -11.13
C PRO A 156 2.72 -4.73 -10.45
N ALA A 157 4.00 -4.97 -10.68
CA ALA A 157 4.69 -6.10 -10.05
C ALA A 157 4.81 -5.95 -8.53
N LEU A 158 5.08 -4.73 -8.05
CA LEU A 158 5.12 -4.44 -6.61
C LEU A 158 3.71 -4.47 -6.01
N ASP A 159 2.72 -3.90 -6.69
CA ASP A 159 1.35 -3.84 -6.18
C ASP A 159 0.74 -5.23 -6.05
N ILE A 160 0.93 -6.10 -7.06
CA ILE A 160 0.50 -7.50 -7.00
C ILE A 160 1.22 -8.22 -5.85
N GLY A 161 2.54 -8.08 -5.72
CA GLY A 161 3.29 -8.69 -4.62
C GLY A 161 2.86 -8.21 -3.24
N GLN A 162 2.44 -6.94 -3.08
CA GLN A 162 1.87 -6.43 -1.84
C GLN A 162 0.52 -7.08 -1.53
N ILE A 163 -0.35 -7.25 -2.53
CA ILE A 163 -1.66 -7.88 -2.36
C ILE A 163 -1.49 -9.35 -1.96
N GLU A 164 -0.64 -10.08 -2.67
CA GLU A 164 -0.34 -11.48 -2.37
C GLU A 164 0.24 -11.63 -0.95
N GLY A 165 1.23 -10.82 -0.60
CA GLY A 165 1.87 -10.85 0.70
C GLY A 165 0.92 -10.52 1.85
N ALA A 166 0.08 -9.51 1.69
CA ALA A 166 -0.91 -9.11 2.69
C ALA A 166 -1.99 -10.19 2.87
N PHE A 167 -2.46 -10.80 1.78
CA PHE A 167 -3.44 -11.89 1.85
C PHE A 167 -2.87 -13.10 2.59
N ILE A 168 -1.64 -13.54 2.27
CA ILE A 168 -1.00 -14.67 2.94
C ILE A 168 -0.78 -14.37 4.43
N GLN A 169 -0.39 -13.16 4.78
CA GLN A 169 -0.28 -12.75 6.18
C GLN A 169 -1.63 -12.82 6.90
N GLY A 170 -2.69 -12.29 6.29
CA GLY A 170 -4.04 -12.36 6.85
C GLY A 170 -4.58 -13.79 6.94
N MET A 171 -4.23 -14.65 5.98
CA MET A 171 -4.53 -16.08 6.01
C MET A 171 -3.89 -16.74 7.26
N GLY A 172 -2.61 -16.48 7.51
CA GLY A 172 -1.92 -16.99 8.69
C GLY A 172 -2.57 -16.54 9.99
N TRP A 173 -2.85 -15.24 10.10
CA TRP A 173 -3.53 -14.64 11.24
C TRP A 173 -4.88 -15.33 11.55
N LEU A 174 -5.61 -15.74 10.53
CA LEU A 174 -6.95 -16.35 10.69
C LEU A 174 -6.93 -17.88 10.77
N THR A 175 -5.78 -18.53 10.56
CA THR A 175 -5.71 -20.01 10.52
C THR A 175 -4.68 -20.60 11.47
N THR A 176 -3.40 -20.24 11.36
CA THR A 176 -2.30 -20.93 12.04
C THR A 176 -1.62 -20.12 13.14
N GLU A 177 -1.74 -18.80 13.08
CA GLU A 177 -1.09 -17.90 14.04
C GLU A 177 -1.93 -17.77 15.30
N GLU A 178 -1.58 -18.50 16.35
CA GLU A 178 -2.31 -18.52 17.62
C GLU A 178 -1.45 -17.95 18.76
N LEU A 179 -2.03 -17.01 19.50
CA LEU A 179 -1.44 -16.47 20.73
C LEU A 179 -1.96 -17.27 21.93
N VAL A 180 -1.07 -18.05 22.53
CA VAL A 180 -1.39 -18.87 23.72
C VAL A 180 -0.69 -18.28 24.93
N TRP A 181 -1.47 -17.97 25.95
CA TRP A 181 -1.02 -17.40 27.22
C TRP A 181 -1.13 -18.44 28.35
N ASP A 182 -0.10 -18.55 29.17
CA ASP A 182 -0.19 -19.40 30.37
C ASP A 182 -1.03 -18.70 31.46
N LYS A 183 -1.32 -19.46 32.53
CA LYS A 183 -2.10 -18.95 33.67
C LYS A 183 -1.45 -17.76 34.41
N LYS A 184 -0.17 -17.47 34.14
CA LYS A 184 0.58 -16.35 34.72
C LYS A 184 0.68 -15.18 33.74
N GLY A 185 -0.01 -15.22 32.60
CA GLY A 185 0.02 -14.19 31.58
C GLY A 185 1.30 -14.16 30.72
N ARG A 186 2.07 -15.23 30.68
CA ARG A 186 3.25 -15.33 29.82
C ARG A 186 2.84 -15.91 28.48
N LEU A 187 3.28 -15.28 27.39
CA LEU A 187 3.06 -15.76 26.04
C LEU A 187 3.89 -17.03 25.78
N ALA A 188 3.23 -18.14 25.49
CA ALA A 188 3.85 -19.41 25.17
C ALA A 188 4.30 -19.50 23.69
N THR A 189 3.56 -18.83 22.79
CA THR A 189 3.80 -18.84 21.35
C THR A 189 4.58 -17.57 20.93
N HIS A 190 5.83 -17.47 21.36
CA HIS A 190 6.67 -16.28 21.18
C HIS A 190 7.89 -16.49 20.28
N ALA A 191 7.96 -17.61 19.58
CA ALA A 191 9.06 -17.96 18.70
C ALA A 191 8.56 -18.64 17.41
N PRO A 192 9.32 -18.63 16.30
CA PRO A 192 8.92 -19.28 15.04
C PRO A 192 8.58 -20.77 15.18
N SER A 193 9.14 -21.44 16.18
CA SER A 193 8.84 -22.84 16.50
C SER A 193 7.45 -23.04 17.09
N THR A 194 6.84 -22.02 17.66
CA THR A 194 5.55 -22.11 18.35
C THR A 194 4.49 -21.20 17.74
N TYR A 195 4.87 -20.06 17.18
CA TYR A 195 3.99 -19.15 16.45
C TYR A 195 4.10 -19.42 14.94
N LYS A 196 3.07 -20.00 14.35
CA LYS A 196 3.12 -20.61 13.02
C LYS A 196 2.66 -19.65 11.94
N ILE A 197 3.57 -18.83 11.43
CA ILE A 197 3.31 -18.03 10.22
C ILE A 197 3.26 -18.95 8.98
N PRO A 198 2.50 -18.61 7.94
CA PRO A 198 2.49 -19.34 6.68
C PRO A 198 3.89 -19.46 6.07
N THR A 199 4.14 -20.60 5.48
CA THR A 199 5.35 -20.90 4.70
C THR A 199 5.06 -20.84 3.20
N ALA A 200 6.09 -20.94 2.37
CA ALA A 200 5.91 -21.00 0.91
C ALA A 200 5.04 -22.21 0.47
N GLY A 201 4.98 -23.29 1.28
CA GLY A 201 4.14 -24.45 1.00
C GLY A 201 2.65 -24.23 1.28
N ASP A 202 2.30 -23.16 1.99
CA ASP A 202 0.91 -22.80 2.34
C ASP A 202 0.26 -21.88 1.31
N VAL A 203 1.03 -21.38 0.34
CA VAL A 203 0.50 -20.57 -0.76
C VAL A 203 -0.51 -21.40 -1.55
N PRO A 204 -1.72 -20.87 -1.83
CA PRO A 204 -2.72 -21.60 -2.60
C PRO A 204 -2.18 -22.04 -3.97
N PRO A 205 -2.41 -23.30 -4.40
CA PRO A 205 -1.97 -23.77 -5.72
C PRO A 205 -2.54 -22.95 -6.89
N ARG A 206 -3.74 -22.41 -6.74
CA ARG A 206 -4.32 -21.40 -7.62
C ARG A 206 -4.45 -20.09 -6.85
N PHE A 207 -3.63 -19.10 -7.20
CA PHE A 207 -3.61 -17.80 -6.57
C PHE A 207 -3.63 -16.72 -7.64
N THR A 208 -4.80 -16.11 -7.88
CA THR A 208 -5.02 -15.12 -8.93
C THR A 208 -5.24 -13.75 -8.31
N VAL A 209 -4.50 -12.76 -8.77
CA VAL A 209 -4.65 -11.37 -8.34
C VAL A 209 -4.80 -10.48 -9.56
N ASP A 210 -5.93 -9.77 -9.63
CA ASP A 210 -6.20 -8.76 -10.64
C ASP A 210 -6.35 -7.38 -9.99
N LEU A 211 -5.89 -6.36 -10.71
CA LEU A 211 -6.02 -4.96 -10.31
C LEU A 211 -7.25 -4.33 -10.94
N TRP A 212 -8.04 -3.62 -10.13
CA TRP A 212 -9.15 -2.82 -10.66
C TRP A 212 -8.62 -1.68 -11.53
N PRO A 213 -9.10 -1.49 -12.77
CA PRO A 213 -8.43 -0.63 -13.75
C PRO A 213 -8.69 0.88 -13.60
N GLU A 214 -9.53 1.29 -12.64
CA GLU A 214 -9.91 2.70 -12.50
C GLU A 214 -8.93 3.48 -11.63
N PRO A 215 -8.60 4.73 -11.97
CA PRO A 215 -7.76 5.59 -11.14
C PRO A 215 -8.46 5.99 -9.85
N ASN A 216 -7.69 6.43 -8.86
CA ASN A 216 -8.25 7.06 -7.67
C ASN A 216 -9.08 8.29 -8.06
N ARG A 217 -10.29 8.40 -7.53
CA ARG A 217 -11.18 9.56 -7.76
C ARG A 217 -10.75 10.80 -6.99
N GLU A 218 -9.97 10.62 -5.93
CA GLU A 218 -9.36 11.72 -5.21
C GLU A 218 -8.00 12.07 -5.82
N ASP A 219 -7.61 13.35 -5.73
CA ASP A 219 -6.32 13.82 -6.23
C ASP A 219 -5.17 13.27 -5.37
N ASN A 220 -4.65 12.12 -5.75
CA ASN A 220 -3.47 11.50 -5.15
C ASN A 220 -2.35 11.34 -6.18
N VAL A 221 -1.14 10.96 -5.74
CA VAL A 221 0.04 10.81 -6.59
C VAL A 221 -0.30 9.89 -7.77
N PHE A 222 -0.29 10.44 -8.98
CA PHE A 222 -0.63 9.76 -10.24
C PHE A 222 -1.94 8.94 -10.22
N GLY A 223 -2.89 9.28 -9.35
CA GLY A 223 -4.15 8.54 -9.22
C GLY A 223 -4.02 7.19 -8.50
N SER A 224 -2.93 6.97 -7.77
CA SER A 224 -2.70 5.74 -7.00
C SER A 224 -3.52 5.68 -5.71
N LYS A 225 -3.58 4.50 -5.11
CA LYS A 225 -4.08 4.24 -3.75
C LYS A 225 -3.06 3.45 -2.94
N ALA A 226 -3.17 3.51 -1.62
CA ALA A 226 -2.41 2.66 -0.72
C ALA A 226 -2.73 1.17 -0.97
N VAL A 227 -1.71 0.32 -0.99
CA VAL A 227 -1.87 -1.09 -1.34
C VAL A 227 -1.32 -2.07 -0.29
N GLY A 228 -0.37 -1.66 0.56
CA GLY A 228 0.33 -2.59 1.45
C GLY A 228 -0.55 -3.24 2.52
N GLU A 229 -1.46 -2.52 3.14
CA GLU A 229 -2.30 -3.03 4.25
C GLU A 229 -3.73 -3.39 3.86
N PRO A 230 -4.44 -2.66 2.97
CA PRO A 230 -5.85 -2.95 2.72
C PRO A 230 -6.15 -4.40 2.27
N PRO A 231 -5.32 -5.08 1.46
CA PRO A 231 -5.59 -6.44 1.02
C PRO A 231 -5.55 -7.49 2.15
N PHE A 232 -4.92 -7.18 3.28
CA PHE A 232 -4.85 -8.06 4.46
C PHE A 232 -6.24 -8.56 4.89
N MET A 233 -7.23 -7.67 4.88
CA MET A 233 -8.59 -8.00 5.30
C MET A 233 -9.33 -8.92 4.33
N LEU A 234 -8.86 -9.07 3.08
CA LEU A 234 -9.45 -9.99 2.10
C LEU A 234 -9.28 -11.45 2.50
N ALA A 235 -8.28 -11.76 3.34
CA ALA A 235 -8.07 -13.10 3.88
C ALA A 235 -9.18 -13.57 4.85
N ILE A 236 -10.11 -12.69 5.27
CA ILE A 236 -11.32 -13.10 5.97
C ILE A 236 -12.11 -14.13 5.14
N SER A 237 -12.02 -14.07 3.80
CA SER A 237 -12.61 -15.06 2.90
C SER A 237 -12.13 -16.48 3.17
N VAL A 238 -10.89 -16.66 3.63
CA VAL A 238 -10.35 -17.99 4.01
C VAL A 238 -11.06 -18.53 5.25
N TRP A 239 -11.21 -17.70 6.27
CA TRP A 239 -11.87 -18.09 7.50
C TRP A 239 -13.35 -18.40 7.26
N GLU A 240 -14.01 -17.59 6.45
CA GLU A 240 -15.41 -17.82 6.07
C GLU A 240 -15.57 -19.09 5.24
N ALA A 241 -14.66 -19.39 4.32
CA ALA A 241 -14.69 -20.64 3.55
C ALA A 241 -14.49 -21.88 4.44
N ILE A 242 -13.59 -21.81 5.43
CA ILE A 242 -13.42 -22.90 6.41
C ILE A 242 -14.69 -23.06 7.25
N ARG A 243 -15.29 -21.97 7.68
CA ARG A 243 -16.56 -22.01 8.43
C ARG A 243 -17.69 -22.62 7.61
N ASP A 244 -17.79 -22.28 6.34
CA ASP A 244 -18.78 -22.84 5.41
C ASP A 244 -18.54 -24.35 5.18
N ALA A 245 -17.27 -24.77 5.01
CA ALA A 245 -16.92 -26.17 4.90
C ALA A 245 -17.31 -26.98 6.15
N VAL A 246 -17.10 -26.42 7.35
CA VAL A 246 -17.56 -27.02 8.62
C VAL A 246 -19.07 -27.14 8.67
N ALA A 247 -19.81 -26.10 8.28
CA ALA A 247 -21.26 -26.10 8.23
C ALA A 247 -21.80 -27.15 7.25
N ALA A 248 -21.19 -27.27 6.08
CA ALA A 248 -21.52 -28.27 5.08
C ALA A 248 -21.27 -29.72 5.59
N ALA A 249 -20.13 -29.96 6.26
CA ALA A 249 -19.80 -31.25 6.84
C ALA A 249 -20.77 -31.66 7.97
N ARG A 250 -21.28 -30.70 8.72
CA ARG A 250 -22.30 -30.95 9.78
C ARG A 250 -23.69 -31.20 9.22
N GLY A 251 -23.99 -30.65 8.04
CA GLY A 251 -25.31 -30.75 7.43
C GLY A 251 -26.42 -29.91 8.08
N ASP A 252 -26.09 -29.03 9.03
CA ASP A 252 -27.05 -28.17 9.74
C ASP A 252 -27.02 -26.70 9.26
N GLY A 253 -26.15 -26.39 8.29
CA GLY A 253 -26.02 -25.06 7.67
C GLY A 253 -25.41 -23.99 8.57
N THR A 254 -24.92 -24.35 9.77
CA THR A 254 -24.33 -23.40 10.71
C THR A 254 -23.00 -23.92 11.28
N ALA A 255 -22.05 -23.01 11.49
CA ALA A 255 -20.86 -23.31 12.27
C ALA A 255 -20.51 -22.12 13.16
N ARG A 256 -20.30 -22.41 14.44
CA ARG A 256 -19.68 -21.46 15.38
C ARG A 256 -18.22 -21.87 15.56
N MET A 257 -17.34 -20.98 15.24
CA MET A 257 -15.90 -21.22 15.33
C MET A 257 -15.20 -19.88 15.61
N ASP A 258 -14.27 -19.88 16.55
CA ASP A 258 -13.44 -18.71 16.84
C ASP A 258 -12.22 -18.67 15.91
N ALA A 259 -11.74 -17.48 15.60
CA ALA A 259 -10.46 -17.31 14.91
C ALA A 259 -9.29 -17.41 15.93
N PRO A 260 -8.12 -17.90 15.51
CA PRO A 260 -7.82 -18.52 14.23
C PRO A 260 -8.45 -19.91 14.08
N ALA A 261 -8.72 -20.33 12.84
CA ALA A 261 -9.30 -21.62 12.51
C ALA A 261 -8.24 -22.74 12.59
N THR A 262 -7.68 -22.96 13.77
CA THR A 262 -6.73 -24.07 14.02
C THR A 262 -7.43 -25.41 13.86
N ALA A 263 -6.67 -26.46 13.59
CA ALA A 263 -7.20 -27.83 13.47
C ALA A 263 -8.04 -28.25 14.68
N GLU A 264 -7.61 -27.87 15.88
CA GLU A 264 -8.37 -28.11 17.12
C GLU A 264 -9.75 -27.42 17.11
N ARG A 265 -9.82 -26.14 16.68
CA ARG A 265 -11.06 -25.38 16.61
C ARG A 265 -11.99 -25.91 15.51
N VAL A 266 -11.42 -26.30 14.36
CA VAL A 266 -12.21 -26.95 13.29
C VAL A 266 -12.82 -28.25 13.79
N LEU A 267 -12.03 -29.13 14.43
CA LEU A 267 -12.54 -30.37 15.03
C LEU A 267 -13.58 -30.11 16.12
N GLY A 268 -13.35 -29.12 16.96
CA GLY A 268 -14.32 -28.70 17.98
C GLY A 268 -15.64 -28.28 17.36
N ALA A 269 -15.60 -27.44 16.33
CA ALA A 269 -16.77 -26.96 15.62
C ALA A 269 -17.53 -28.08 14.88
N LEU A 270 -16.84 -29.09 14.36
CA LEU A 270 -17.48 -30.28 13.74
C LEU A 270 -18.25 -31.16 14.75
N LYS A 271 -17.82 -31.19 16.01
CA LYS A 271 -18.41 -32.04 17.07
C LYS A 271 -19.56 -31.42 17.83
N VAL A 272 -19.64 -30.09 17.88
CA VAL A 272 -20.72 -29.39 18.60
C VAL A 272 -22.02 -29.54 17.81
N ARG A 273 -23.01 -30.23 18.42
CA ARG A 273 -24.38 -30.30 17.92
C ARG A 273 -25.24 -29.19 18.52
#